data_821d0455b83d081a92c9cc39b6ffdc38
#
_entry.id   821d0455b83d081a92c9cc39b6ffdc38
#
_cell.length_a   1.000
_cell.length_b   1.000
_cell.length_c   1.000
_cell.angle_alpha   90.00
_cell.angle_beta   90.00
_cell.angle_gamma   90.00
#
_symmetry.space_group_name_H-M   'P 1'
#
loop_
_entity.id
_entity.type
_entity.pdbx_description
1 polymer ?
#
loop_
_entity_poly.entity_id
_entity_poly.type
_entity_poly.pdbx_seq_one_letter_code
_entity_poly.pdbx_strand_id
1 'polypeptide(L)'
;MEVRGQEMTFYSVHLDYKHYACYLPRGYNSGPDWSKLPNPITDSKRIMKDNRLSTRDEAMEMFLDDAQNEMDRGRIVVLGGDFNEPSDLDWQANTKDMYSHNGVIADWDCSVMLRKADFVDTYREKFPNPVTHPGFTFPADNKNASISQLSFCPEYDERDRIDFVYYNKLQPVELLKAELVGPSGSIYFGKRGANDSKDTFIEPKGTWPTDHKGNLTTFKVQVKK
;
A
#
# COMPACT_ATOMS: atom_id res chain seq x y z
N MET A 1 -10.18 -5.26 21.02
CA MET A 1 -10.02 -6.74 21.04
C MET A 1 -9.06 -7.11 22.17
N GLU A 2 -9.20 -8.29 22.77
CA GLU A 2 -8.29 -8.76 23.82
C GLU A 2 -7.75 -10.14 23.47
N VAL A 3 -6.45 -10.35 23.66
CA VAL A 3 -5.77 -11.63 23.45
C VAL A 3 -5.01 -11.98 24.73
N ARG A 4 -5.49 -12.97 25.48
CA ARG A 4 -4.88 -13.43 26.75
C ARG A 4 -4.59 -12.30 27.75
N GLY A 5 -5.51 -11.37 27.93
CA GLY A 5 -5.37 -10.22 28.82
C GLY A 5 -4.62 -9.02 28.23
N GLN A 6 -4.11 -9.11 27.00
CA GLN A 6 -3.53 -7.97 26.31
C GLN A 6 -4.58 -7.33 25.39
N GLU A 7 -4.91 -6.06 25.64
CA GLU A 7 -5.78 -5.29 24.76
C GLU A 7 -5.07 -4.89 23.47
N MET A 8 -5.80 -4.89 22.37
CA MET A 8 -5.35 -4.50 21.04
C MET A 8 -6.37 -3.58 20.38
N THR A 9 -5.88 -2.52 19.74
CA THR A 9 -6.69 -1.62 18.93
C THR A 9 -6.33 -1.83 17.46
N PHE A 10 -7.34 -2.05 16.62
CA PHE A 10 -7.19 -2.20 15.18
C PHE A 10 -7.84 -1.01 14.49
N TYR A 11 -7.07 -0.35 13.66
CA TYR A 11 -7.56 0.70 12.77
C TYR A 11 -7.71 0.12 11.37
N SER A 12 -8.87 0.37 10.76
CA SER A 12 -9.14 0.05 9.37
C SER A 12 -9.36 1.34 8.61
N VAL A 13 -8.58 1.57 7.56
CA VAL A 13 -8.63 2.80 6.78
C VAL A 13 -8.94 2.50 5.33
N HIS A 14 -9.59 3.47 4.69
CA HIS A 14 -9.67 3.64 3.25
C HIS A 14 -9.47 5.13 3.01
N LEU A 15 -8.24 5.52 2.69
CA LEU A 15 -7.85 6.92 2.57
C LEU A 15 -8.34 7.53 1.25
N ASP A 16 -8.23 8.86 1.13
CA ASP A 16 -8.73 9.59 -0.04
C ASP A 16 -8.05 9.11 -1.33
N TYR A 17 -8.85 8.70 -2.31
CA TYR A 17 -8.38 8.23 -3.62
C TYR A 17 -8.00 9.37 -4.57
N LYS A 18 -8.42 10.61 -4.30
CA LYS A 18 -8.10 11.77 -5.11
C LYS A 18 -6.62 12.12 -4.98
N HIS A 19 -6.11 12.80 -5.99
CA HIS A 19 -4.69 13.13 -6.03
C HIS A 19 -3.79 11.88 -5.92
N TYR A 20 -4.17 10.82 -6.66
CA TYR A 20 -3.35 9.61 -6.79
C TYR A 20 -2.13 9.91 -7.66
N ALA A 21 -1.17 10.62 -7.06
CA ALA A 21 -0.08 11.30 -7.77
C ALA A 21 0.93 10.36 -8.42
N CYS A 22 0.92 9.07 -8.08
CA CYS A 22 1.74 8.05 -8.75
C CYS A 22 1.35 7.80 -10.22
N TYR A 23 0.20 8.33 -10.69
CA TYR A 23 -0.15 8.31 -12.11
C TYR A 23 0.51 9.43 -12.91
N LEU A 24 0.97 10.51 -12.28
CA LEU A 24 1.62 11.63 -12.96
C LEU A 24 2.86 11.20 -13.77
N PRO A 25 3.80 10.39 -13.23
CA PRO A 25 4.93 9.89 -14.01
C PRO A 25 4.51 8.89 -15.11
N ARG A 26 3.33 8.29 -15.01
CA ARG A 26 2.73 7.43 -16.04
C ARG A 26 1.97 8.22 -17.10
N GLY A 27 2.00 9.56 -17.07
CA GLY A 27 1.37 10.41 -18.09
C GLY A 27 -0.15 10.51 -17.97
N TYR A 28 -0.70 10.29 -16.79
CA TYR A 28 -2.10 10.49 -16.48
C TYR A 28 -2.25 11.49 -15.31
N ASN A 29 -3.38 12.18 -15.25
CA ASN A 29 -3.63 13.05 -14.10
C ASN A 29 -3.90 12.23 -12.84
N SER A 30 -3.83 12.88 -11.70
CA SER A 30 -4.00 12.25 -10.38
C SER A 30 -5.47 12.02 -9.98
N GLY A 31 -6.41 12.19 -10.91
CA GLY A 31 -7.85 11.96 -10.72
C GLY A 31 -8.66 13.25 -10.48
N PRO A 32 -9.99 13.13 -10.41
CA PRO A 32 -10.76 11.86 -10.43
C PRO A 32 -11.13 11.34 -11.83
N ASP A 33 -10.78 12.04 -12.90
CA ASP A 33 -11.13 11.64 -14.28
C ASP A 33 -10.06 10.77 -14.96
N TRP A 34 -8.88 10.66 -14.36
CA TRP A 34 -7.73 9.86 -14.84
C TRP A 34 -7.38 10.15 -16.30
N SER A 35 -7.56 11.40 -16.74
CA SER A 35 -7.33 11.79 -18.12
C SER A 35 -5.83 11.76 -18.46
N LYS A 36 -5.55 11.39 -19.71
CA LYS A 36 -4.18 11.37 -20.22
C LYS A 36 -3.59 12.76 -20.31
N LEU A 37 -2.38 12.93 -19.81
CA LEU A 37 -1.60 14.15 -19.91
C LEU A 37 -0.85 14.21 -21.25
N PRO A 38 -0.55 15.43 -21.77
CA PRO A 38 0.29 15.57 -22.96
C PRO A 38 1.68 14.95 -22.79
N ASN A 39 2.24 14.99 -21.59
CA ASN A 39 3.54 14.41 -21.24
C ASN A 39 3.52 13.92 -19.78
N PRO A 40 4.26 12.86 -19.45
CA PRO A 40 4.51 12.45 -18.07
C PRO A 40 5.11 13.58 -17.23
N ILE A 41 4.77 13.62 -15.95
CA ILE A 41 5.33 14.54 -14.97
C ILE A 41 6.29 13.72 -14.10
N THR A 42 7.59 13.94 -14.22
CA THR A 42 8.64 13.18 -13.52
C THR A 42 9.39 14.00 -12.45
N ASP A 43 8.99 15.24 -12.23
CA ASP A 43 9.53 16.05 -11.14
C ASP A 43 8.93 15.60 -9.81
N SER A 44 9.74 14.99 -8.96
CA SER A 44 9.31 14.46 -7.65
C SER A 44 8.68 15.54 -6.76
N LYS A 45 9.17 16.79 -6.80
CA LYS A 45 8.60 17.87 -5.97
C LYS A 45 7.18 18.22 -6.41
N ARG A 46 6.95 18.25 -7.73
CA ARG A 46 5.62 18.49 -8.29
C ARG A 46 4.66 17.35 -7.98
N ILE A 47 5.13 16.10 -8.07
CA ILE A 47 4.36 14.91 -7.71
C ILE A 47 3.94 14.98 -6.25
N MET A 48 4.89 15.20 -5.34
CA MET A 48 4.59 15.28 -3.89
C MET A 48 3.73 16.47 -3.52
N LYS A 49 3.84 17.59 -4.28
CA LYS A 49 2.93 18.72 -4.10
C LYS A 49 1.50 18.38 -4.49
N ASP A 50 1.29 17.62 -5.53
CA ASP A 50 -0.05 17.13 -5.94
C ASP A 50 -0.57 16.11 -4.92
N ASN A 51 0.27 15.18 -4.48
CA ASN A 51 -0.07 14.19 -3.45
C ASN A 51 -0.69 14.83 -2.20
N ARG A 52 -0.12 15.96 -1.73
CA ARG A 52 -0.56 16.71 -0.55
C ARG A 52 -1.81 17.57 -0.77
N LEU A 53 -2.47 17.48 -1.91
CA LEU A 53 -3.80 18.06 -2.13
C LEU A 53 -4.92 17.10 -1.71
N SER A 54 -4.59 15.85 -1.43
CA SER A 54 -5.50 14.90 -0.79
C SER A 54 -5.60 15.17 0.71
N THR A 55 -6.46 14.43 1.39
CA THR A 55 -6.60 14.48 2.86
C THR A 55 -5.91 13.32 3.56
N ARG A 56 -4.96 12.64 2.88
CA ARG A 56 -4.31 11.44 3.40
C ARG A 56 -3.37 11.72 4.55
N ASP A 57 -2.57 12.77 4.44
CA ASP A 57 -1.62 13.21 5.45
C ASP A 57 -2.32 13.69 6.72
N GLU A 58 -3.40 14.50 6.62
CA GLU A 58 -4.20 14.88 7.78
C GLU A 58 -4.86 13.67 8.47
N ALA A 59 -5.38 12.71 7.68
CA ALA A 59 -5.93 11.48 8.25
C ALA A 59 -4.86 10.66 8.98
N MET A 60 -3.63 10.67 8.48
CA MET A 60 -2.52 9.98 9.11
C MET A 60 -2.04 10.68 10.38
N GLU A 61 -2.05 12.02 10.42
CA GLU A 61 -1.82 12.79 11.65
C GLU A 61 -2.85 12.43 12.73
N MET A 62 -4.15 12.43 12.38
CA MET A 62 -5.21 12.03 13.31
C MET A 62 -5.05 10.60 13.82
N PHE A 63 -4.66 9.67 12.93
CA PHE A 63 -4.37 8.30 13.34
C PHE A 63 -3.21 8.24 14.33
N LEU A 64 -2.10 8.93 14.07
CA LEU A 64 -0.91 8.89 14.91
C LEU A 64 -1.17 9.46 16.30
N ASP A 65 -1.96 10.53 16.39
CA ASP A 65 -2.36 11.12 17.68
C ASP A 65 -3.23 10.14 18.49
N ASP A 66 -4.21 9.47 17.87
CA ASP A 66 -5.06 8.51 18.58
C ASP A 66 -4.32 7.22 18.90
N ALA A 67 -3.47 6.74 17.98
CA ALA A 67 -2.61 5.58 18.19
C ALA A 67 -1.66 5.78 19.40
N GLN A 68 -1.09 6.98 19.56
CA GLN A 68 -0.25 7.27 20.72
C GLN A 68 -1.06 7.18 22.02
N ASN A 69 -2.27 7.73 22.05
CA ASN A 69 -3.17 7.63 23.21
C ASN A 69 -3.51 6.17 23.56
N GLU A 70 -3.72 5.33 22.55
CA GLU A 70 -4.00 3.90 22.76
C GLU A 70 -2.75 3.14 23.27
N MET A 71 -1.57 3.47 22.75
CA MET A 71 -0.29 2.90 23.20
C MET A 71 0.02 3.31 24.64
N ASP A 72 -0.26 4.56 25.02
CA ASP A 72 -0.07 5.07 26.39
C ASP A 72 -0.98 4.34 27.41
N ARG A 73 -2.14 3.83 26.95
CA ARG A 73 -3.03 2.95 27.73
C ARG A 73 -2.53 1.49 27.76
N GLY A 74 -1.39 1.19 27.15
CA GLY A 74 -0.81 -0.15 27.10
C GLY A 74 -1.43 -1.09 26.06
N ARG A 75 -2.19 -0.56 25.12
CA ARG A 75 -2.79 -1.32 24.02
C ARG A 75 -1.81 -1.52 22.87
N ILE A 76 -1.88 -2.66 22.24
CA ILE A 76 -1.18 -2.92 20.97
C ILE A 76 -1.98 -2.29 19.84
N VAL A 77 -1.32 -1.49 19.01
CA VAL A 77 -1.95 -0.81 17.87
C VAL A 77 -1.52 -1.46 16.56
N VAL A 78 -2.50 -1.79 15.74
CA VAL A 78 -2.34 -2.28 14.36
C VAL A 78 -3.20 -1.43 13.44
N LEU A 79 -2.62 -0.99 12.35
CA LEU A 79 -3.30 -0.24 11.29
C LEU A 79 -3.30 -1.06 10.01
N GLY A 80 -4.43 -1.15 9.32
CA GLY A 80 -4.51 -1.80 8.01
C GLY A 80 -5.58 -1.20 7.13
N GLY A 81 -5.41 -1.32 5.82
CA GLY A 81 -6.37 -0.88 4.82
C GLY A 81 -5.74 -0.37 3.55
N ASP A 82 -6.57 0.23 2.71
CA ASP A 82 -6.20 0.90 1.48
C ASP A 82 -5.79 2.36 1.79
N PHE A 83 -4.55 2.68 1.48
CA PHE A 83 -3.99 4.01 1.69
C PHE A 83 -4.18 4.93 0.49
N ASN A 84 -4.56 4.39 -0.66
CA ASN A 84 -4.60 5.13 -1.92
C ASN A 84 -3.31 5.95 -2.17
N GLU A 85 -2.19 5.45 -1.67
CA GLU A 85 -0.85 6.00 -1.79
C GLU A 85 0.16 4.85 -1.69
N PRO A 86 1.17 4.77 -2.58
CA PRO A 86 2.23 3.79 -2.45
C PRO A 86 3.11 4.01 -1.20
N SER A 87 4.02 3.09 -0.94
CA SER A 87 5.05 3.27 0.09
C SER A 87 6.31 3.91 -0.48
N ASP A 88 6.95 4.79 0.30
CA ASP A 88 8.28 5.32 0.00
C ASP A 88 9.33 4.19 -0.13
N LEU A 89 9.11 3.06 0.53
CA LEU A 89 9.97 1.87 0.44
C LEU A 89 9.85 1.13 -0.91
N ASP A 90 8.86 1.46 -1.71
CA ASP A 90 8.60 0.85 -3.02
C ASP A 90 9.06 1.73 -4.20
N TRP A 91 9.15 3.04 -3.98
CA TRP A 91 9.55 4.03 -4.99
C TRP A 91 10.98 4.53 -4.75
N GLN A 92 11.93 3.60 -4.73
CA GLN A 92 13.35 3.81 -4.42
C GLN A 92 14.22 3.90 -5.67
N ALA A 93 15.51 4.19 -5.48
CA ALA A 93 16.50 4.25 -6.56
C ALA A 93 16.60 2.96 -7.37
N ASN A 94 16.36 1.80 -6.76
CA ASN A 94 16.41 0.48 -7.40
C ASN A 94 15.14 0.09 -8.16
N THR A 95 14.04 0.83 -7.97
CA THR A 95 12.75 0.62 -8.66
C THR A 95 12.36 1.77 -9.59
N LYS A 96 13.10 2.88 -9.58
CA LYS A 96 12.75 4.11 -10.33
C LYS A 96 12.55 3.91 -11.84
N ASP A 97 13.19 2.91 -12.42
CA ASP A 97 13.09 2.59 -13.85
C ASP A 97 12.21 1.34 -14.10
N MET A 98 11.52 0.85 -13.07
CA MET A 98 10.58 -0.27 -13.12
C MET A 98 9.13 0.24 -13.01
N TYR A 99 8.15 -0.60 -13.35
CA TYR A 99 6.71 -0.36 -13.14
C TYR A 99 6.23 1.01 -13.62
N SER A 100 6.83 1.51 -14.69
CA SER A 100 6.55 2.84 -15.28
C SER A 100 6.69 4.00 -14.28
N HIS A 101 7.60 3.90 -13.31
CA HIS A 101 7.95 5.01 -12.42
C HIS A 101 8.71 6.14 -13.14
N ASN A 102 9.25 5.87 -14.33
CA ASN A 102 9.89 6.84 -15.23
C ASN A 102 10.98 7.70 -14.56
N GLY A 103 11.86 7.06 -13.80
CA GLY A 103 12.99 7.69 -13.11
C GLY A 103 12.63 8.35 -11.77
N VAL A 104 11.36 8.32 -11.37
CA VAL A 104 10.90 8.98 -10.14
C VAL A 104 11.28 8.16 -8.90
N ILE A 105 11.79 8.87 -7.90
CA ILE A 105 11.92 8.43 -6.51
C ILE A 105 11.00 9.31 -5.69
N ALA A 106 10.16 8.74 -4.83
CA ALA A 106 9.18 9.50 -4.08
C ALA A 106 9.12 9.07 -2.61
N ASP A 107 9.18 10.06 -1.73
CA ASP A 107 9.00 9.90 -0.29
C ASP A 107 7.51 10.09 0.05
N TRP A 108 6.70 9.06 -0.24
CA TRP A 108 5.26 9.09 -0.03
C TRP A 108 4.90 9.37 1.43
N ASP A 109 4.06 10.39 1.67
CA ASP A 109 3.90 11.02 2.97
C ASP A 109 3.38 10.06 4.05
N CYS A 110 2.35 9.26 3.78
CA CYS A 110 1.78 8.34 4.78
C CYS A 110 2.81 7.33 5.31
N SER A 111 3.54 6.68 4.41
CA SER A 111 4.55 5.69 4.80
C SER A 111 5.73 6.32 5.53
N VAL A 112 6.15 7.53 5.15
CA VAL A 112 7.20 8.30 5.83
C VAL A 112 6.77 8.71 7.24
N MET A 113 5.52 9.18 7.41
CA MET A 113 4.96 9.55 8.72
C MET A 113 4.90 8.36 9.66
N LEU A 114 4.39 7.22 9.18
CA LEU A 114 4.31 5.98 9.95
C LEU A 114 5.69 5.49 10.40
N ARG A 115 6.67 5.45 9.50
CA ARG A 115 8.04 5.04 9.84
C ARG A 115 8.71 5.96 10.87
N LYS A 116 8.47 7.27 10.78
CA LYS A 116 8.97 8.25 11.77
C LYS A 116 8.36 8.05 13.15
N ALA A 117 7.16 7.49 13.23
CA ALA A 117 6.45 7.15 14.46
C ALA A 117 6.67 5.68 14.89
N ASP A 118 7.74 5.02 14.42
CA ASP A 118 8.11 3.64 14.74
C ASP A 118 7.08 2.57 14.30
N PHE A 119 6.18 2.92 13.37
CA PHE A 119 5.35 1.92 12.72
C PHE A 119 6.12 1.24 11.59
N VAL A 120 5.94 -0.07 11.48
CA VAL A 120 6.63 -0.94 10.53
C VAL A 120 5.62 -1.54 9.56
N ASP A 121 5.91 -1.43 8.28
CA ASP A 121 5.24 -2.15 7.20
C ASP A 121 5.57 -3.63 7.29
N THR A 122 4.56 -4.45 7.59
CA THR A 122 4.73 -5.88 7.82
C THR A 122 5.25 -6.64 6.61
N TYR A 123 4.82 -6.22 5.41
CA TYR A 123 5.28 -6.87 4.19
C TYR A 123 6.75 -6.54 3.90
N ARG A 124 7.14 -5.27 4.00
CA ARG A 124 8.55 -4.86 3.79
C ARG A 124 9.49 -5.38 4.86
N GLU A 125 9.04 -5.61 6.08
CA GLU A 125 9.86 -6.27 7.10
C GLU A 125 10.23 -7.70 6.71
N LYS A 126 9.27 -8.45 6.13
CA LYS A 126 9.51 -9.84 5.67
C LYS A 126 10.19 -9.90 4.31
N PHE A 127 9.88 -8.97 3.43
CA PHE A 127 10.36 -8.91 2.05
C PHE A 127 10.96 -7.55 1.73
N PRO A 128 12.18 -7.25 2.23
CA PRO A 128 12.76 -5.90 2.18
C PRO A 128 13.18 -5.43 0.78
N ASN A 129 13.20 -6.33 -0.22
CA ASN A 129 13.63 -5.97 -1.57
C ASN A 129 12.43 -5.79 -2.52
N PRO A 130 12.02 -4.54 -2.85
CA PRO A 130 10.88 -4.26 -3.72
C PRO A 130 11.09 -4.68 -5.18
N VAL A 131 12.33 -4.91 -5.62
CA VAL A 131 12.63 -5.40 -6.98
C VAL A 131 12.19 -6.85 -7.15
N THR A 132 12.39 -7.68 -6.14
CA THR A 132 12.05 -9.11 -6.19
C THR A 132 10.67 -9.42 -5.64
N HIS A 133 10.24 -8.63 -4.67
CA HIS A 133 8.94 -8.77 -4.00
C HIS A 133 8.22 -7.41 -3.99
N PRO A 134 7.71 -6.93 -5.14
CA PRO A 134 7.00 -5.65 -5.20
C PRO A 134 5.76 -5.64 -4.30
N GLY A 135 5.10 -6.78 -4.14
CA GLY A 135 3.95 -6.92 -3.25
C GLY A 135 2.68 -6.24 -3.77
N PHE A 136 2.52 -6.11 -5.07
CA PHE A 136 1.42 -5.37 -5.68
C PHE A 136 0.06 -5.83 -5.17
N THR A 137 -0.72 -4.88 -4.68
CA THR A 137 -2.09 -5.10 -4.23
C THR A 137 -3.12 -4.55 -5.23
N PHE A 138 -2.75 -3.60 -6.06
CA PHE A 138 -3.61 -2.97 -7.07
C PHE A 138 -2.90 -2.89 -8.43
N PRO A 139 -3.64 -3.06 -9.56
CA PRO A 139 -4.95 -3.68 -9.71
C PRO A 139 -4.87 -5.21 -9.69
N ALA A 140 -5.78 -5.85 -8.97
CA ALA A 140 -5.91 -7.29 -8.97
C ALA A 140 -6.64 -7.80 -10.22
N ASP A 141 -6.27 -9.00 -10.70
CA ASP A 141 -6.94 -9.64 -11.84
C ASP A 141 -8.29 -10.25 -11.44
N ASN A 142 -9.28 -9.38 -11.16
CA ASN A 142 -10.66 -9.81 -10.97
C ASN A 142 -11.27 -10.29 -12.29
N LYS A 143 -11.48 -11.59 -12.40
CA LYS A 143 -12.01 -12.23 -13.64
C LYS A 143 -13.45 -11.84 -13.97
N ASN A 144 -14.20 -11.29 -13.01
CA ASN A 144 -15.60 -10.91 -13.21
C ASN A 144 -15.79 -9.46 -13.66
N ALA A 145 -14.73 -8.66 -13.64
CA ALA A 145 -14.75 -7.29 -14.13
C ALA A 145 -14.08 -7.18 -15.50
N SER A 146 -14.54 -6.24 -16.32
CA SER A 146 -13.85 -5.90 -17.58
C SER A 146 -12.51 -5.20 -17.28
N ILE A 147 -11.56 -5.26 -18.21
CA ILE A 147 -10.28 -4.56 -18.05
C ILE A 147 -10.49 -3.06 -17.87
N SER A 148 -11.46 -2.47 -18.58
CA SER A 148 -11.77 -1.05 -18.45
C SER A 148 -12.31 -0.62 -17.08
N GLN A 149 -12.73 -1.57 -16.25
CA GLN A 149 -13.12 -1.32 -14.85
C GLN A 149 -11.96 -1.53 -13.87
N LEU A 150 -10.86 -2.13 -14.34
CA LEU A 150 -9.70 -2.50 -13.52
C LEU A 150 -8.43 -1.69 -13.86
N SER A 151 -8.47 -0.89 -14.93
CA SER A 151 -7.29 -0.17 -15.44
C SER A 151 -7.65 1.29 -15.67
N PHE A 152 -6.89 2.18 -15.08
CA PHE A 152 -7.07 3.63 -15.17
C PHE A 152 -5.90 4.29 -15.90
N CYS A 153 -4.79 3.55 -16.08
CA CYS A 153 -3.58 3.99 -16.76
C CYS A 153 -3.11 2.95 -17.80
N PRO A 154 -3.96 2.59 -18.80
CA PRO A 154 -3.81 1.37 -19.61
C PRO A 154 -2.60 1.33 -20.54
N GLU A 155 -1.89 2.44 -20.76
CA GLU A 155 -0.68 2.46 -21.59
C GLU A 155 0.60 2.11 -20.79
N TYR A 156 0.50 2.00 -19.47
CA TYR A 156 1.63 1.84 -18.57
C TYR A 156 1.46 0.67 -17.61
N ASP A 157 2.51 0.37 -16.89
CA ASP A 157 2.45 -0.52 -15.74
C ASP A 157 1.95 0.31 -14.54
N GLU A 158 0.67 0.14 -14.21
CA GLU A 158 0.01 0.90 -13.15
C GLU A 158 -0.02 0.17 -11.81
N ARG A 159 0.68 -0.96 -11.72
CA ARG A 159 0.70 -1.75 -10.48
C ARG A 159 1.38 -0.99 -9.36
N ASP A 160 0.70 -0.92 -8.23
CA ASP A 160 1.24 -0.38 -6.99
C ASP A 160 0.82 -1.26 -5.79
N ARG A 161 1.58 -1.16 -4.72
CA ARG A 161 1.20 -1.68 -3.42
C ARG A 161 0.65 -0.51 -2.61
N ILE A 162 -0.65 -0.51 -2.37
CA ILE A 162 -1.39 0.58 -1.70
C ILE A 162 -2.23 0.08 -0.53
N ASP A 163 -2.33 -1.24 -0.35
CA ASP A 163 -2.95 -1.86 0.80
C ASP A 163 -1.86 -2.35 1.76
N PHE A 164 -1.98 -2.05 3.02
CA PHE A 164 -0.94 -2.29 4.02
C PHE A 164 -1.48 -2.86 5.32
N VAL A 165 -0.57 -3.47 6.09
CA VAL A 165 -0.71 -3.68 7.53
C VAL A 165 0.54 -3.14 8.21
N TYR A 166 0.35 -2.21 9.13
CA TYR A 166 1.39 -1.62 9.96
C TYR A 166 1.18 -1.98 11.44
N TYR A 167 2.27 -2.09 12.17
CA TYR A 167 2.25 -2.21 13.62
C TYR A 167 3.39 -1.38 14.22
N ASN A 168 3.26 -0.95 15.48
CA ASN A 168 4.35 -0.23 16.14
C ASN A 168 5.37 -1.23 16.70
N LYS A 169 6.64 -1.11 16.30
CA LYS A 169 7.73 -2.04 16.65
C LYS A 169 8.15 -2.00 18.12
N LEU A 170 7.76 -0.96 18.87
CA LEU A 170 8.07 -0.83 20.30
C LEU A 170 7.11 -1.62 21.19
N GLN A 171 6.08 -2.20 20.60
CA GLN A 171 5.04 -2.95 21.30
C GLN A 171 5.41 -4.43 21.46
N PRO A 172 4.80 -5.15 22.43
CA PRO A 172 5.14 -6.54 22.76
C PRO A 172 4.54 -7.53 21.75
N VAL A 173 4.85 -7.36 20.48
CA VAL A 173 4.45 -8.24 19.38
C VAL A 173 5.67 -8.68 18.57
N GLU A 174 5.58 -9.88 18.04
CA GLU A 174 6.56 -10.45 17.09
C GLU A 174 5.83 -10.71 15.77
N LEU A 175 6.29 -10.13 14.68
CA LEU A 175 5.78 -10.41 13.36
C LEU A 175 6.25 -11.79 12.91
N LEU A 176 5.33 -12.74 12.73
CA LEU A 176 5.64 -14.09 12.27
C LEU A 176 5.59 -14.19 10.75
N LYS A 177 4.51 -13.69 10.13
CA LYS A 177 4.28 -13.77 8.68
C LYS A 177 3.61 -12.51 8.16
N ALA A 178 3.89 -12.18 6.89
CA ALA A 178 3.13 -11.26 6.06
C ALA A 178 2.92 -11.92 4.70
N GLU A 179 1.67 -12.09 4.30
CA GLU A 179 1.27 -12.87 3.13
C GLU A 179 0.30 -12.02 2.29
N LEU A 180 0.33 -12.20 0.96
CA LEU A 180 -0.62 -11.57 0.05
C LEU A 180 -1.78 -12.52 -0.21
N VAL A 181 -3.01 -11.99 -0.21
CA VAL A 181 -4.24 -12.74 -0.44
C VAL A 181 -4.94 -12.20 -1.67
N GLY A 182 -5.26 -13.05 -2.62
CA GLY A 182 -5.94 -12.66 -3.85
C GLY A 182 -5.38 -13.37 -5.08
N PRO A 183 -5.87 -13.03 -6.27
CA PRO A 183 -5.33 -13.60 -7.51
C PRO A 183 -3.86 -13.21 -7.68
N SER A 184 -3.02 -14.15 -8.12
CA SER A 184 -1.61 -13.86 -8.41
C SER A 184 -1.43 -12.90 -9.58
N GLY A 185 -2.35 -12.93 -10.58
CA GLY A 185 -2.36 -12.01 -11.70
C GLY A 185 -2.72 -10.57 -11.33
N SER A 186 -2.37 -9.66 -12.23
CA SER A 186 -2.66 -8.21 -12.12
C SER A 186 -3.06 -7.65 -13.49
N ILE A 187 -3.48 -6.38 -13.51
CA ILE A 187 -3.71 -5.64 -14.75
C ILE A 187 -2.54 -4.66 -14.92
N TYR A 188 -1.89 -4.69 -16.08
CA TYR A 188 -0.85 -3.74 -16.47
C TYR A 188 -0.74 -3.66 -17.98
N PHE A 189 -0.36 -2.51 -18.50
CA PHE A 189 -0.40 -2.21 -19.94
C PHE A 189 -1.76 -2.52 -20.59
N GLY A 190 -2.86 -2.25 -19.86
CA GLY A 190 -4.22 -2.50 -20.31
C GLY A 190 -4.56 -3.97 -20.57
N LYS A 191 -3.83 -4.89 -19.93
CA LYS A 191 -3.98 -6.36 -20.15
C LYS A 191 -3.92 -7.11 -18.83
N ARG A 192 -4.55 -8.28 -18.81
CA ARG A 192 -4.37 -9.27 -17.76
C ARG A 192 -2.97 -9.88 -17.89
N GLY A 193 -2.19 -9.82 -16.85
CA GLY A 193 -0.85 -10.40 -16.80
C GLY A 193 -0.68 -11.35 -15.63
N ALA A 194 0.20 -12.36 -15.84
CA ALA A 194 0.61 -13.24 -14.75
C ALA A 194 1.54 -12.51 -13.79
N ASN A 195 1.71 -13.06 -12.59
CA ASN A 195 2.75 -12.61 -11.68
C ASN A 195 4.14 -12.79 -12.31
N ASP A 196 4.91 -11.73 -12.37
CA ASP A 196 6.26 -11.66 -12.94
C ASP A 196 7.33 -11.38 -11.86
N SER A 197 6.96 -11.54 -10.58
CA SER A 197 7.79 -11.34 -9.40
C SER A 197 8.04 -12.64 -8.63
N LYS A 198 8.75 -12.55 -7.50
CA LYS A 198 8.89 -13.66 -6.54
C LYS A 198 7.81 -13.67 -5.47
N ASP A 199 6.82 -12.77 -5.54
CA ASP A 199 5.70 -12.76 -4.63
C ASP A 199 4.90 -14.06 -4.72
N THR A 200 4.43 -14.51 -3.57
CA THR A 200 3.51 -15.66 -3.46
C THR A 200 2.18 -15.19 -2.93
N PHE A 201 1.11 -15.83 -3.40
CA PHE A 201 -0.26 -15.43 -3.09
C PHE A 201 -1.04 -16.58 -2.50
N ILE A 202 -1.84 -16.30 -1.48
CA ILE A 202 -2.92 -17.18 -1.03
C ILE A 202 -4.09 -16.93 -1.97
N GLU A 203 -4.21 -17.77 -2.99
CA GLU A 203 -5.27 -17.61 -3.99
C GLU A 203 -6.62 -18.10 -3.46
N PRO A 204 -7.69 -17.30 -3.65
CA PRO A 204 -9.03 -17.69 -3.23
C PRO A 204 -9.56 -18.86 -4.05
N LYS A 205 -10.38 -19.69 -3.41
CA LYS A 205 -11.20 -20.68 -4.12
C LYS A 205 -12.48 -19.98 -4.58
N GLY A 206 -12.63 -19.74 -5.88
CA GLY A 206 -13.81 -19.12 -6.46
C GLY A 206 -13.60 -17.66 -6.87
N THR A 207 -14.67 -16.88 -6.81
CA THR A 207 -14.68 -15.49 -7.26
C THR A 207 -13.93 -14.56 -6.32
N TRP A 208 -13.01 -13.77 -6.87
CA TRP A 208 -12.43 -12.64 -6.18
C TRP A 208 -13.31 -11.40 -6.39
N PRO A 209 -13.76 -10.70 -5.32
CA PRO A 209 -14.84 -9.72 -5.45
C PRO A 209 -14.38 -8.29 -5.76
N THR A 210 -13.08 -7.99 -5.71
CA THR A 210 -12.53 -6.63 -5.77
C THR A 210 -11.38 -6.52 -6.77
N ASP A 211 -11.00 -5.31 -7.11
CA ASP A 211 -9.82 -4.94 -7.88
C ASP A 211 -8.55 -4.76 -7.02
N HIS A 212 -8.64 -4.96 -5.71
CA HIS A 212 -7.50 -5.01 -4.80
C HIS A 212 -7.18 -6.43 -4.36
N LYS A 213 -5.93 -6.66 -3.93
CA LYS A 213 -5.50 -7.83 -3.16
C LYS A 213 -5.39 -7.42 -1.70
N GLY A 214 -5.48 -8.40 -0.79
CA GLY A 214 -5.36 -8.15 0.63
C GLY A 214 -4.00 -8.55 1.20
N ASN A 215 -3.76 -8.11 2.44
CA ASN A 215 -2.64 -8.53 3.26
C ASN A 215 -3.13 -9.39 4.42
N LEU A 216 -2.45 -10.50 4.68
CA LEU A 216 -2.67 -11.34 5.85
C LEU A 216 -1.41 -11.36 6.70
N THR A 217 -1.51 -10.78 7.89
CA THR A 217 -0.37 -10.71 8.81
C THR A 217 -0.62 -11.55 10.05
N THR A 218 0.39 -12.31 10.45
CA THR A 218 0.35 -13.15 11.65
C THR A 218 1.33 -12.60 12.68
N PHE A 219 0.80 -12.25 13.86
CA PHE A 219 1.58 -11.80 15.00
C PHE A 219 1.55 -12.81 16.14
N LYS A 220 2.65 -12.88 16.88
CA LYS A 220 2.70 -13.49 18.20
C LYS A 220 2.70 -12.38 19.24
N VAL A 221 1.66 -12.36 20.06
CA VAL A 221 1.53 -11.41 21.18
C VAL A 221 2.29 -11.93 22.38
N GLN A 222 3.20 -11.11 22.91
CA GLN A 222 3.93 -11.40 24.15
C GLN A 222 3.08 -10.92 25.32
N VAL A 223 2.59 -11.85 26.09
CA VAL A 223 1.76 -11.56 27.28
C VAL A 223 2.69 -11.27 28.46
N LYS A 224 2.49 -10.12 29.14
CA LYS A 224 3.15 -9.85 30.41
C LYS A 224 2.69 -10.91 31.43
N LYS A 225 3.63 -11.60 32.04
CA LYS A 225 3.35 -12.50 33.15
C LYS A 225 2.97 -11.71 34.40
#